data_510f9e4ee715f4241a9aec8f456b98c8
#
_entry.id   510f9e4ee715f4241a9aec8f456b98c8
#
_cell.length_a   1.000
_cell.length_b   1.000
_cell.length_c   1.000
_cell.angle_alpha   90.00
_cell.angle_beta   90.00
_cell.angle_gamma   90.00
#
_symmetry.space_group_name_H-M   'P 1'
#
loop_
_entity.id
_entity.type
_entity.pdbx_description
1 polymer ?
#
loop_
_entity_poly.entity_id
_entity_poly.type
_entity_poly.pdbx_seq_one_letter_code
_entity_poly.pdbx_strand_id
1 'polypeptide(L)'
;MTALTLDDMIQLQHLATVGKLVNGLIHNLSGPLQNIGMDVELLEMTLPNEQRGREELVEGIIQRLKRIGEEVDQMAHFIKNTSMRTGTRDETQDLLGVNHLLEQELVFLESNLYFKHQVQTDLKTKGELPRVCDLPRGAAQALGWFIQAIAEAMEMAGTKRLSLEVKMLPPTLHIIFSSDGSPFASSFTAQLNLDRDIADILAADGLNAGEKVTLAALKTCGGSLLFEEAPSGSRTTLTLPIVTP
;
A
#
# COMPACT_ATOMS: atom_id res chain seq x y z
N MET A 1 17.24 -30.73 8.74
CA MET A 1 16.76 -29.41 8.34
C MET A 1 15.41 -29.22 9.01
N THR A 2 15.28 -28.25 9.90
CA THR A 2 13.99 -27.90 10.51
C THR A 2 13.11 -27.25 9.43
N ALA A 3 11.89 -27.76 9.25
CA ALA A 3 10.94 -27.16 8.33
C ALA A 3 10.58 -25.74 8.85
N LEU A 4 10.50 -24.77 7.93
CA LEU A 4 10.05 -23.40 8.26
C LEU A 4 8.61 -23.45 8.77
N THR A 5 8.36 -22.78 9.87
CA THR A 5 7.00 -22.60 10.39
C THR A 5 6.26 -21.50 9.59
N LEU A 6 4.95 -21.42 9.73
CA LEU A 6 4.17 -20.33 9.13
C LEU A 6 4.63 -18.95 9.67
N ASP A 7 4.96 -18.88 10.97
CA ASP A 7 5.48 -17.65 11.58
C ASP A 7 6.81 -17.22 10.99
N ASP A 8 7.72 -18.17 10.73
CA ASP A 8 8.99 -17.86 10.04
C ASP A 8 8.72 -17.33 8.63
N MET A 9 7.78 -17.91 7.90
CA MET A 9 7.40 -17.46 6.56
C MET A 9 6.76 -16.07 6.57
N ILE A 10 5.91 -15.77 7.55
CA ILE A 10 5.33 -14.45 7.77
C ILE A 10 6.43 -13.41 8.03
N GLN A 11 7.40 -13.73 8.88
CA GLN A 11 8.54 -12.84 9.14
C GLN A 11 9.40 -12.61 7.90
N LEU A 12 9.70 -13.66 7.15
CA LEU A 12 10.44 -13.55 5.89
C LEU A 12 9.67 -12.71 4.85
N GLN A 13 8.36 -12.89 4.74
CA GLN A 13 7.53 -12.06 3.87
C GLN A 13 7.55 -10.59 4.30
N HIS A 14 7.49 -10.33 5.59
CA HIS A 14 7.61 -8.97 6.12
C HIS A 14 8.95 -8.33 5.71
N LEU A 15 10.06 -9.03 5.92
CA LEU A 15 11.40 -8.55 5.54
C LEU A 15 11.53 -8.36 4.02
N ALA A 16 10.98 -9.27 3.22
CA ALA A 16 10.97 -9.14 1.76
C ALA A 16 10.16 -7.92 1.30
N THR A 17 9.02 -7.68 1.93
CA THR A 17 8.19 -6.50 1.69
C THR A 17 8.97 -5.22 2.01
N VAL A 18 9.59 -5.14 3.20
CA VAL A 18 10.45 -4.01 3.59
C VAL A 18 11.58 -3.80 2.58
N GLY A 19 12.24 -4.88 2.13
CA GLY A 19 13.30 -4.80 1.13
C GLY A 19 12.84 -4.22 -0.21
N LYS A 20 11.66 -4.61 -0.70
CA LYS A 20 11.04 -4.02 -1.91
C LYS A 20 10.77 -2.52 -1.73
N LEU A 21 10.40 -2.10 -0.51
CA LEU A 21 10.11 -0.72 -0.18
C LEU A 21 11.32 0.20 -0.27
N VAL A 22 12.49 -0.29 0.09
CA VAL A 22 13.72 0.52 0.11
C VAL A 22 14.00 1.13 -1.27
N ASN A 23 13.83 0.36 -2.34
CA ASN A 23 14.04 0.88 -3.70
C ASN A 23 13.03 1.98 -4.06
N GLY A 24 11.75 1.77 -3.76
CA GLY A 24 10.70 2.77 -3.96
C GLY A 24 10.93 4.03 -3.11
N LEU A 25 11.36 3.86 -1.86
CA LEU A 25 11.69 4.97 -0.98
C LEU A 25 12.85 5.80 -1.54
N ILE A 26 13.96 5.15 -1.92
CA ILE A 26 15.12 5.83 -2.53
C ILE A 26 14.68 6.61 -3.77
N HIS A 27 13.89 6.00 -4.64
CA HIS A 27 13.40 6.67 -5.85
C HIS A 27 12.53 7.88 -5.51
N ASN A 28 11.58 7.76 -4.59
CA ASN A 28 10.66 8.83 -4.22
C ASN A 28 11.34 9.97 -3.42
N LEU A 29 12.46 9.70 -2.74
CA LEU A 29 13.26 10.73 -2.07
C LEU A 29 14.24 11.41 -3.02
N SER A 30 14.69 10.74 -4.08
CA SER A 30 15.68 11.29 -5.01
C SER A 30 15.16 12.51 -5.76
N GLY A 31 13.89 12.51 -6.21
CA GLY A 31 13.26 13.65 -6.89
C GLY A 31 13.24 14.92 -6.02
N PRO A 32 12.58 14.89 -4.85
CA PRO A 32 12.60 16.01 -3.90
C PRO A 32 14.00 16.50 -3.54
N LEU A 33 14.95 15.59 -3.27
CA LEU A 33 16.34 15.97 -2.98
C LEU A 33 17.01 16.70 -4.13
N GLN A 34 16.77 16.26 -5.36
CA GLN A 34 17.31 16.93 -6.55
C GLN A 34 16.69 18.33 -6.73
N ASN A 35 15.38 18.48 -6.51
CA ASN A 35 14.68 19.76 -6.58
C ASN A 35 15.23 20.74 -5.52
N ILE A 36 15.41 20.27 -4.28
CA ILE A 36 16.02 21.05 -3.20
C ILE A 36 17.42 21.51 -3.61
N GLY A 37 18.25 20.59 -4.14
CA GLY A 37 19.60 20.91 -4.60
C GLY A 37 19.60 22.00 -5.67
N MET A 38 18.73 21.90 -6.68
CA MET A 38 18.59 22.92 -7.73
C MET A 38 18.12 24.27 -7.17
N ASP A 39 17.16 24.29 -6.25
CA ASP A 39 16.70 25.55 -5.66
C ASP A 39 17.77 26.21 -4.78
N VAL A 40 18.58 25.42 -4.07
CA VAL A 40 19.74 25.93 -3.31
C VAL A 40 20.78 26.52 -4.25
N GLU A 41 21.20 25.82 -5.33
CA GLU A 41 22.16 26.36 -6.32
C GLU A 41 21.65 27.66 -6.94
N LEU A 42 20.36 27.73 -7.26
CA LEU A 42 19.75 28.93 -7.82
C LEU A 42 19.71 30.08 -6.81
N LEU A 43 19.55 29.81 -5.51
CA LEU A 43 19.66 30.81 -4.45
C LEU A 43 21.09 31.33 -4.35
N GLU A 44 22.12 30.45 -4.38
CA GLU A 44 23.51 30.82 -4.34
C GLU A 44 23.92 31.71 -5.54
N MET A 45 23.38 31.41 -6.74
CA MET A 45 23.62 32.22 -7.94
C MET A 45 22.90 33.58 -7.92
N THR A 46 21.77 33.66 -7.20
CA THR A 46 20.92 34.85 -7.19
C THR A 46 21.38 35.89 -6.17
N LEU A 47 21.88 35.42 -5.00
CA LEU A 47 22.29 36.25 -3.87
C LEU A 47 23.41 37.28 -4.24
N PRO A 48 24.42 36.96 -5.04
CA PRO A 48 25.49 37.94 -5.40
C PRO A 48 25.12 38.92 -6.50
N ASN A 49 23.91 38.87 -7.08
CA ASN A 49 23.55 39.64 -8.26
C ASN A 49 22.94 41.00 -7.89
N GLU A 50 23.76 42.04 -7.77
CA GLU A 50 23.39 43.42 -7.42
C GLU A 50 22.49 44.11 -8.48
N GLN A 51 22.23 43.49 -9.63
CA GLN A 51 21.50 44.11 -10.75
C GLN A 51 19.96 44.00 -10.66
N ARG A 52 19.43 43.23 -9.74
CA ARG A 52 17.99 43.09 -9.52
C ARG A 52 17.49 44.04 -8.43
N GLY A 53 16.28 44.58 -8.61
CA GLY A 53 15.62 45.32 -7.57
C GLY A 53 15.48 44.49 -6.27
N ARG A 54 15.73 45.13 -5.11
CA ARG A 54 15.77 44.45 -3.81
C ARG A 54 14.47 43.68 -3.49
N GLU A 55 13.33 44.19 -3.92
CA GLU A 55 12.00 43.54 -3.69
C GLU A 55 11.85 42.27 -4.53
N GLU A 56 12.16 42.31 -5.82
CA GLU A 56 12.11 41.11 -6.69
C GLU A 56 13.09 40.03 -6.23
N LEU A 57 14.24 40.40 -5.72
CA LEU A 57 15.23 39.48 -5.18
C LEU A 57 14.67 38.76 -3.92
N VAL A 58 14.08 39.51 -3.00
CA VAL A 58 13.51 38.98 -1.78
C VAL A 58 12.31 38.05 -2.07
N GLU A 59 11.44 38.44 -2.98
CA GLU A 59 10.28 37.63 -3.36
C GLU A 59 10.72 36.31 -4.03
N GLY A 60 11.71 36.33 -4.92
CA GLY A 60 12.30 35.16 -5.54
C GLY A 60 12.94 34.20 -4.53
N ILE A 61 13.61 34.74 -3.51
CA ILE A 61 14.16 33.92 -2.40
C ILE A 61 13.04 33.26 -1.59
N ILE A 62 12.02 34.02 -1.22
CA ILE A 62 10.88 33.50 -0.43
C ILE A 62 10.17 32.37 -1.18
N GLN A 63 9.94 32.52 -2.48
CA GLN A 63 9.29 31.49 -3.30
C GLN A 63 10.11 30.19 -3.35
N ARG A 64 11.45 30.28 -3.46
CA ARG A 64 12.34 29.12 -3.47
C ARG A 64 12.40 28.44 -2.11
N LEU A 65 12.51 29.21 -1.03
CA LEU A 65 12.47 28.65 0.32
C LEU A 65 11.14 27.93 0.61
N LYS A 66 10.02 28.46 0.10
CA LYS A 66 8.71 27.81 0.22
C LYS A 66 8.70 26.46 -0.50
N ARG A 67 9.21 26.37 -1.75
CA ARG A 67 9.31 25.11 -2.49
C ARG A 67 10.20 24.09 -1.78
N ILE A 68 11.36 24.53 -1.27
CA ILE A 68 12.24 23.67 -0.47
C ILE A 68 11.47 23.11 0.75
N GLY A 69 10.69 23.95 1.44
CA GLY A 69 9.85 23.51 2.55
C GLY A 69 8.82 22.45 2.14
N GLU A 70 8.13 22.66 1.02
CA GLU A 70 7.15 21.70 0.47
C GLU A 70 7.80 20.35 0.12
N GLU A 71 9.00 20.34 -0.49
CA GLU A 71 9.74 19.12 -0.79
C GLU A 71 10.20 18.38 0.48
N VAL A 72 10.64 19.12 1.51
CA VAL A 72 11.00 18.54 2.82
C VAL A 72 9.81 17.92 3.50
N ASP A 73 8.64 18.57 3.48
CA ASP A 73 7.41 18.04 4.05
C ASP A 73 6.95 16.76 3.32
N GLN A 74 7.08 16.74 1.99
CA GLN A 74 6.79 15.55 1.19
C GLN A 74 7.73 14.39 1.56
N MET A 75 9.03 14.64 1.69
CA MET A 75 9.99 13.62 2.12
C MET A 75 9.67 13.09 3.53
N ALA A 76 9.35 13.98 4.47
CA ALA A 76 8.97 13.60 5.82
C ALA A 76 7.71 12.72 5.83
N HIS A 77 6.73 13.03 4.98
CA HIS A 77 5.52 12.23 4.80
C HIS A 77 5.85 10.82 4.27
N PHE A 78 6.70 10.70 3.25
CA PHE A 78 7.13 9.40 2.72
C PHE A 78 7.87 8.57 3.78
N ILE A 79 8.81 9.17 4.50
CA ILE A 79 9.55 8.48 5.56
C ILE A 79 8.60 7.99 6.66
N LYS A 80 7.68 8.84 7.10
CA LYS A 80 6.70 8.50 8.14
C LYS A 80 5.84 7.31 7.70
N ASN A 81 5.27 7.33 6.49
CA ASN A 81 4.42 6.25 5.97
C ASN A 81 5.20 4.94 5.83
N THR A 82 6.47 5.00 5.43
CA THR A 82 7.32 3.81 5.33
C THR A 82 7.67 3.25 6.72
N SER A 83 8.02 4.11 7.68
CA SER A 83 8.38 3.67 9.04
C SER A 83 7.21 3.02 9.78
N MET A 84 5.98 3.47 9.53
CA MET A 84 4.78 2.84 10.09
C MET A 84 4.61 1.37 9.66
N ARG A 85 5.11 1.00 8.48
CA ARG A 85 5.06 -0.39 7.98
C ARG A 85 6.21 -1.27 8.45
N THR A 86 7.36 -0.66 8.72
CA THR A 86 8.57 -1.40 9.11
C THR A 86 8.68 -1.62 10.62
N GLY A 87 7.94 -0.83 11.41
CA GLY A 87 7.92 -0.92 12.87
C GLY A 87 6.92 -1.93 13.41
N THR A 88 7.11 -2.32 14.66
CA THR A 88 6.03 -2.92 15.47
C THR A 88 4.91 -1.91 15.57
N ARG A 89 3.68 -2.34 15.27
CA ARG A 89 2.49 -1.49 15.36
C ARG A 89 2.42 -0.81 16.71
N ASP A 90 2.34 0.50 16.70
CA ASP A 90 2.12 1.31 17.90
C ASP A 90 0.62 1.23 18.29
N GLU A 91 0.32 1.22 19.60
CA GLU A 91 -1.07 1.20 20.12
C GLU A 91 -1.95 2.32 19.52
N THR A 92 -1.33 3.42 19.08
CA THR A 92 -2.04 4.52 18.42
C THR A 92 -2.59 4.11 17.04
N GLN A 93 -1.97 3.18 16.34
CA GLN A 93 -2.43 2.70 15.03
C GLN A 93 -3.64 1.75 15.15
N ASP A 94 -3.75 1.05 16.25
CA ASP A 94 -4.87 0.15 16.52
C ASP A 94 -6.19 0.92 16.70
N LEU A 95 -6.14 2.19 17.10
CA LEU A 95 -7.30 3.06 17.25
C LEU A 95 -7.76 3.73 15.95
N LEU A 96 -6.98 3.62 14.87
CA LEU A 96 -7.36 4.18 13.57
C LEU A 96 -8.51 3.39 12.94
N GLY A 97 -9.34 4.09 12.19
CA GLY A 97 -10.37 3.44 11.38
C GLY A 97 -9.74 2.66 10.20
N VAL A 98 -10.40 1.60 9.76
CA VAL A 98 -9.95 0.79 8.61
C VAL A 98 -9.86 1.62 7.32
N ASN A 99 -10.70 2.65 7.16
CA ASN A 99 -10.61 3.59 6.04
C ASN A 99 -9.23 4.27 6.01
N HIS A 100 -8.75 4.74 7.16
CA HIS A 100 -7.44 5.39 7.23
C HIS A 100 -6.29 4.41 6.94
N LEU A 101 -6.40 3.15 7.40
CA LEU A 101 -5.47 2.10 7.02
C LEU A 101 -5.40 1.91 5.50
N LEU A 102 -6.56 1.86 4.83
CA LEU A 102 -6.63 1.69 3.38
C LEU A 102 -6.08 2.90 2.62
N GLU A 103 -6.35 4.10 3.09
CA GLU A 103 -5.76 5.34 2.55
C GLU A 103 -4.23 5.29 2.64
N GLN A 104 -3.68 4.90 3.80
CA GLN A 104 -2.24 4.74 3.99
C GLN A 104 -1.65 3.67 3.07
N GLU A 105 -2.35 2.53 2.88
CA GLU A 105 -1.91 1.48 1.96
C GLU A 105 -1.89 1.96 0.51
N LEU A 106 -2.88 2.74 0.07
CA LEU A 106 -2.91 3.31 -1.28
C LEU A 106 -1.79 4.34 -1.49
N VAL A 107 -1.58 5.24 -0.54
CA VAL A 107 -0.43 6.20 -0.59
C VAL A 107 0.89 5.44 -0.67
N PHE A 108 0.98 4.32 0.06
CA PHE A 108 2.17 3.49 0.04
C PHE A 108 2.42 2.85 -1.34
N LEU A 109 1.37 2.46 -2.07
CA LEU A 109 1.50 1.93 -3.43
C LEU A 109 2.06 2.95 -4.43
N GLU A 110 2.06 4.25 -4.11
CA GLU A 110 2.75 5.27 -4.92
C GLU A 110 4.28 5.09 -4.95
N SER A 111 4.84 4.22 -4.09
CA SER A 111 6.23 3.77 -4.22
C SER A 111 6.45 2.85 -5.42
N ASN A 112 5.42 2.20 -5.94
CA ASN A 112 5.44 1.47 -7.20
C ASN A 112 5.19 2.46 -8.35
N LEU A 113 6.16 2.60 -9.27
CA LEU A 113 6.10 3.57 -10.37
C LEU A 113 4.97 3.32 -11.35
N TYR A 114 4.66 2.04 -11.63
CA TYR A 114 3.53 1.71 -12.48
C TYR A 114 2.24 2.19 -11.82
N PHE A 115 2.06 1.86 -10.54
CA PHE A 115 0.87 2.24 -9.79
C PHE A 115 0.72 3.76 -9.73
N LYS A 116 1.78 4.47 -9.37
CA LYS A 116 1.81 5.95 -9.27
C LYS A 116 1.41 6.65 -10.58
N HIS A 117 1.90 6.17 -11.72
CA HIS A 117 1.77 6.89 -13.00
C HIS A 117 0.70 6.32 -13.94
N GLN A 118 0.28 5.07 -13.76
CA GLN A 118 -0.60 4.38 -14.69
C GLN A 118 -1.94 3.96 -14.07
N VAL A 119 -2.04 3.87 -12.74
CA VAL A 119 -3.25 3.38 -12.08
C VAL A 119 -4.05 4.54 -11.49
N GLN A 120 -5.33 4.59 -11.85
CA GLN A 120 -6.31 5.46 -11.21
C GLN A 120 -6.97 4.70 -10.05
N THR A 121 -6.93 5.28 -8.85
CA THR A 121 -7.51 4.69 -7.65
C THR A 121 -8.77 5.43 -7.22
N ASP A 122 -9.75 4.69 -6.71
CA ASP A 122 -10.98 5.24 -6.14
C ASP A 122 -11.33 4.46 -4.86
N LEU A 123 -11.37 5.14 -3.72
CA LEU A 123 -11.74 4.55 -2.43
C LEU A 123 -13.12 5.03 -2.00
N LYS A 124 -14.07 4.10 -1.91
CA LYS A 124 -15.45 4.35 -1.48
C LYS A 124 -15.70 3.69 -0.14
N THR A 125 -15.95 4.50 0.86
CA THR A 125 -16.33 4.04 2.20
C THR A 125 -17.79 4.33 2.45
N LYS A 126 -18.54 3.36 2.98
CA LYS A 126 -19.95 3.52 3.32
C LYS A 126 -20.20 3.20 4.79
N GLY A 127 -20.75 4.17 5.50
CA GLY A 127 -21.10 4.06 6.93
C GLY A 127 -19.91 4.19 7.87
N GLU A 128 -20.15 3.93 9.14
CA GLU A 128 -19.09 3.81 10.15
C GLU A 128 -18.33 2.50 9.95
N LEU A 129 -17.02 2.60 9.81
CA LEU A 129 -16.13 1.47 9.68
C LEU A 129 -15.49 1.12 11.02
N PRO A 130 -15.15 -0.16 11.26
CA PRO A 130 -14.49 -0.59 12.48
C PRO A 130 -13.10 0.03 12.60
N ARG A 131 -12.57 0.03 13.81
CA ARG A 131 -11.17 0.33 14.07
C ARG A 131 -10.31 -0.87 13.71
N VAL A 132 -9.01 -0.62 13.55
CA VAL A 132 -8.07 -1.70 13.24
C VAL A 132 -7.99 -2.73 14.38
N CYS A 133 -8.13 -2.30 15.65
CA CYS A 133 -8.19 -3.19 16.81
C CYS A 133 -9.42 -4.11 16.83
N ASP A 134 -10.49 -3.75 16.11
CA ASP A 134 -11.69 -4.58 15.97
C ASP A 134 -11.50 -5.73 14.94
N LEU A 135 -10.37 -5.75 14.22
CA LEU A 135 -9.99 -6.82 13.32
C LEU A 135 -9.15 -7.88 14.05
N PRO A 136 -9.15 -9.13 13.58
CA PRO A 136 -8.25 -10.15 14.09
C PRO A 136 -6.79 -9.73 14.03
N ARG A 137 -6.00 -10.14 15.01
CA ARG A 137 -4.56 -9.85 15.05
C ARG A 137 -3.89 -10.29 13.75
N GLY A 138 -3.10 -9.41 13.16
CA GLY A 138 -2.40 -9.63 11.88
C GLY A 138 -3.25 -9.36 10.63
N ALA A 139 -4.58 -9.16 10.74
CA ALA A 139 -5.46 -8.93 9.60
C ALA A 139 -5.06 -7.70 8.79
N ALA A 140 -4.70 -6.62 9.45
CA ALA A 140 -4.28 -5.41 8.76
C ALA A 140 -2.93 -5.57 8.03
N GLN A 141 -2.00 -6.37 8.56
CA GLN A 141 -0.75 -6.69 7.87
C GLN A 141 -1.02 -7.57 6.65
N ALA A 142 -1.84 -8.62 6.81
CA ALA A 142 -2.24 -9.49 5.72
C ALA A 142 -3.00 -8.72 4.62
N LEU A 143 -3.87 -7.77 5.00
CA LEU A 143 -4.56 -6.86 4.08
C LEU A 143 -3.56 -6.00 3.29
N GLY A 144 -2.57 -5.41 3.95
CA GLY A 144 -1.53 -4.63 3.27
C GLY A 144 -0.73 -5.46 2.26
N TRP A 145 -0.36 -6.71 2.59
CA TRP A 145 0.30 -7.61 1.64
C TRP A 145 -0.61 -7.98 0.46
N PHE A 146 -1.92 -8.16 0.72
CA PHE A 146 -2.88 -8.45 -0.34
C PHE A 146 -3.05 -7.28 -1.30
N ILE A 147 -3.13 -6.05 -0.78
CA ILE A 147 -3.18 -4.83 -1.60
C ILE A 147 -1.92 -4.69 -2.45
N GLN A 148 -0.75 -5.00 -1.90
CA GLN A 148 0.50 -5.00 -2.65
C GLN A 148 0.51 -6.08 -3.75
N ALA A 149 0.01 -7.29 -3.45
CA ALA A 149 -0.09 -8.36 -4.44
C ALA A 149 -1.03 -7.96 -5.59
N ILE A 150 -2.14 -7.25 -5.30
CA ILE A 150 -3.02 -6.68 -6.33
C ILE A 150 -2.24 -5.69 -7.20
N ALA A 151 -1.48 -4.77 -6.63
CA ALA A 151 -0.72 -3.78 -7.39
C ALA A 151 0.35 -4.42 -8.29
N GLU A 152 1.08 -5.41 -7.79
CA GLU A 152 2.05 -6.17 -8.56
C GLU A 152 1.37 -6.94 -9.72
N ALA A 153 0.22 -7.55 -9.45
CA ALA A 153 -0.57 -8.25 -10.46
C ALA A 153 -1.13 -7.30 -11.53
N MET A 154 -1.56 -6.10 -11.14
CA MET A 154 -2.01 -5.06 -12.06
C MET A 154 -0.89 -4.57 -12.98
N GLU A 155 0.33 -4.40 -12.46
CA GLU A 155 1.49 -4.05 -13.26
C GLU A 155 1.78 -5.12 -14.32
N MET A 156 1.73 -6.41 -13.94
CA MET A 156 1.95 -7.53 -14.87
C MET A 156 0.85 -7.62 -15.94
N ALA A 157 -0.40 -7.34 -15.59
CA ALA A 157 -1.55 -7.43 -16.49
C ALA A 157 -1.79 -6.14 -17.29
N GLY A 158 -1.14 -5.02 -16.94
CA GLY A 158 -1.34 -3.72 -17.58
C GLY A 158 -2.70 -3.08 -17.26
N THR A 159 -3.36 -3.47 -16.15
CA THR A 159 -4.64 -2.90 -15.71
C THR A 159 -4.44 -1.53 -15.06
N LYS A 160 -5.34 -0.57 -15.33
CA LYS A 160 -5.13 0.85 -15.02
C LYS A 160 -6.13 1.46 -14.05
N ARG A 161 -7.14 0.71 -13.62
CA ARG A 161 -8.14 1.19 -12.68
C ARG A 161 -8.28 0.23 -11.51
N LEU A 162 -8.26 0.79 -10.29
CA LEU A 162 -8.52 0.07 -9.05
C LEU A 162 -9.53 0.85 -8.23
N SER A 163 -10.70 0.27 -8.01
CA SER A 163 -11.70 0.82 -7.09
C SER A 163 -11.79 -0.08 -5.86
N LEU A 164 -11.71 0.52 -4.68
CA LEU A 164 -11.94 -0.13 -3.40
C LEU A 164 -13.26 0.35 -2.83
N GLU A 165 -14.17 -0.58 -2.55
CA GLU A 165 -15.41 -0.30 -1.83
C GLU A 165 -15.40 -1.04 -0.51
N VAL A 166 -15.62 -0.31 0.60
CA VAL A 166 -15.63 -0.89 1.95
C VAL A 166 -17.02 -0.83 2.53
N LYS A 167 -17.50 -1.98 3.01
CA LYS A 167 -18.83 -2.14 3.59
C LYS A 167 -18.75 -2.90 4.91
N MET A 168 -19.39 -2.34 5.91
CA MET A 168 -19.64 -3.03 7.17
C MET A 168 -20.92 -3.87 7.04
N LEU A 169 -20.80 -5.18 7.15
CA LEU A 169 -21.93 -6.13 7.20
C LEU A 169 -21.78 -7.02 8.43
N PRO A 170 -22.18 -6.53 9.62
CA PRO A 170 -21.92 -7.25 10.87
C PRO A 170 -22.37 -8.72 10.80
N PRO A 171 -21.55 -9.67 11.26
CA PRO A 171 -20.32 -9.50 12.02
C PRO A 171 -19.04 -9.41 11.16
N THR A 172 -19.13 -9.03 9.90
CA THR A 172 -18.00 -9.02 8.96
C THR A 172 -17.77 -7.66 8.30
N LEU A 173 -16.53 -7.41 7.93
CA LEU A 173 -16.10 -6.32 7.08
C LEU A 173 -15.83 -6.85 5.67
N HIS A 174 -16.41 -6.22 4.65
CA HIS A 174 -16.20 -6.54 3.25
C HIS A 174 -15.38 -5.44 2.59
N ILE A 175 -14.27 -5.82 1.97
CA ILE A 175 -13.43 -4.94 1.16
C ILE A 175 -13.47 -5.48 -0.27
N ILE A 176 -14.04 -4.70 -1.17
CA ILE A 176 -14.27 -5.09 -2.56
C ILE A 176 -13.28 -4.35 -3.43
N PHE A 177 -12.40 -5.09 -4.10
CA PHE A 177 -11.45 -4.60 -5.08
C PHE A 177 -12.03 -4.85 -6.46
N SER A 178 -12.16 -3.80 -7.28
CA SER A 178 -12.63 -3.90 -8.66
C SER A 178 -11.59 -3.29 -9.59
N SER A 179 -11.26 -3.98 -10.68
CA SER A 179 -10.29 -3.55 -11.69
C SER A 179 -10.86 -3.65 -13.10
N ASP A 180 -10.31 -2.89 -14.05
CA ASP A 180 -10.70 -2.86 -15.45
C ASP A 180 -10.16 -4.02 -16.31
N GLY A 181 -9.64 -5.06 -15.65
CA GLY A 181 -9.16 -6.31 -16.21
C GLY A 181 -9.05 -7.36 -15.12
N SER A 182 -8.61 -8.57 -15.47
CA SER A 182 -8.24 -9.57 -14.46
C SER A 182 -6.75 -9.39 -14.13
N PRO A 183 -6.41 -8.79 -12.97
CA PRO A 183 -5.02 -8.60 -12.60
C PRO A 183 -4.34 -9.94 -12.26
N PHE A 184 -5.09 -10.87 -11.72
CA PHE A 184 -4.53 -12.14 -11.27
C PHE A 184 -4.51 -13.20 -12.36
N ALA A 185 -3.46 -14.04 -12.36
CA ALA A 185 -3.41 -15.23 -13.18
C ALA A 185 -4.54 -16.21 -12.81
N SER A 186 -5.01 -16.99 -13.77
CA SER A 186 -6.08 -17.97 -13.56
C SER A 186 -5.72 -19.01 -12.48
N SER A 187 -4.44 -19.34 -12.33
CA SER A 187 -3.96 -20.20 -11.23
C SER A 187 -4.18 -19.58 -9.85
N PHE A 188 -3.99 -18.27 -9.71
CA PHE A 188 -4.23 -17.55 -8.46
C PHE A 188 -5.72 -17.44 -8.16
N THR A 189 -6.53 -17.02 -9.16
CA THR A 189 -7.98 -16.88 -8.99
C THR A 189 -8.67 -18.18 -8.65
N ALA A 190 -8.21 -19.31 -9.22
CA ALA A 190 -8.70 -20.64 -8.86
C ALA A 190 -8.43 -21.02 -7.40
N GLN A 191 -7.40 -20.45 -6.77
CA GLN A 191 -7.10 -20.68 -5.35
C GLN A 191 -7.96 -19.78 -4.43
N LEU A 192 -8.36 -18.59 -4.89
CA LEU A 192 -9.12 -17.64 -4.08
C LEU A 192 -10.53 -18.18 -3.73
N ASN A 193 -11.20 -18.82 -4.69
CA ASN A 193 -12.58 -19.29 -4.52
C ASN A 193 -12.70 -20.64 -3.82
N LEU A 194 -11.58 -21.23 -3.39
CA LEU A 194 -11.59 -22.52 -2.72
C LEU A 194 -11.49 -22.36 -1.21
N ASP A 195 -12.36 -23.03 -0.48
CA ASP A 195 -12.27 -23.14 0.99
C ASP A 195 -11.20 -24.19 1.36
N ARG A 196 -9.93 -23.79 1.21
CA ARG A 196 -8.77 -24.64 1.44
C ARG A 196 -8.16 -24.42 2.82
N ASP A 197 -7.55 -25.47 3.34
CA ASP A 197 -6.72 -25.39 4.53
C ASP A 197 -5.39 -24.65 4.23
N ILE A 198 -4.76 -24.13 5.28
CA ILE A 198 -3.48 -23.43 5.17
C ILE A 198 -2.41 -24.33 4.53
N ALA A 199 -2.39 -25.63 4.89
CA ALA A 199 -1.45 -26.58 4.31
C ALA A 199 -1.62 -26.73 2.79
N ASP A 200 -2.86 -26.75 2.30
CA ASP A 200 -3.18 -26.82 0.88
C ASP A 200 -2.76 -25.55 0.14
N ILE A 201 -2.95 -24.36 0.77
CA ILE A 201 -2.51 -23.08 0.23
C ILE A 201 -0.98 -23.07 0.07
N LEU A 202 -0.26 -23.49 1.11
CA LEU A 202 1.21 -23.53 1.08
C LEU A 202 1.77 -24.55 0.10
N ALA A 203 1.06 -25.66 -0.13
CA ALA A 203 1.40 -26.70 -1.11
C ALA A 203 0.96 -26.39 -2.54
N ALA A 204 0.11 -25.37 -2.75
CA ALA A 204 -0.50 -25.10 -4.05
C ALA A 204 0.54 -24.79 -5.13
N ASP A 205 0.45 -25.45 -6.29
CA ASP A 205 1.22 -25.11 -7.47
C ASP A 205 0.67 -23.85 -8.15
N GLY A 206 1.57 -23.08 -8.79
CA GLY A 206 1.20 -21.88 -9.54
C GLY A 206 1.08 -20.60 -8.70
N LEU A 207 1.28 -20.68 -7.37
CA LEU A 207 1.43 -19.51 -6.49
C LEU A 207 2.90 -19.26 -6.17
N ASN A 208 3.32 -17.99 -6.19
CA ASN A 208 4.63 -17.61 -5.68
C ASN A 208 4.65 -17.63 -4.14
N ALA A 209 5.84 -17.56 -3.52
CA ALA A 209 5.99 -17.64 -2.07
C ALA A 209 5.23 -16.51 -1.34
N GLY A 210 5.25 -15.28 -1.87
CA GLY A 210 4.55 -14.14 -1.28
C GLY A 210 3.03 -14.29 -1.32
N GLU A 211 2.49 -14.79 -2.44
CA GLU A 211 1.05 -15.08 -2.58
C GLU A 211 0.60 -16.15 -1.58
N LYS A 212 1.37 -17.24 -1.45
CA LYS A 212 1.09 -18.31 -0.48
C LYS A 212 1.02 -17.78 0.95
N VAL A 213 2.01 -17.01 1.36
CA VAL A 213 2.07 -16.45 2.72
C VAL A 213 0.95 -15.44 2.95
N THR A 214 0.63 -14.60 1.95
CA THR A 214 -0.47 -13.63 2.04
C THR A 214 -1.81 -14.32 2.22
N LEU A 215 -2.10 -15.34 1.42
CA LEU A 215 -3.34 -16.12 1.52
C LEU A 215 -3.42 -16.89 2.85
N ALA A 216 -2.32 -17.51 3.28
CA ALA A 216 -2.25 -18.22 4.56
C ALA A 216 -2.47 -17.26 5.73
N ALA A 217 -1.88 -16.07 5.70
CA ALA A 217 -2.06 -15.05 6.73
C ALA A 217 -3.52 -14.55 6.79
N LEU A 218 -4.15 -14.27 5.63
CA LEU A 218 -5.56 -13.91 5.57
C LEU A 218 -6.45 -15.02 6.14
N LYS A 219 -6.19 -16.28 5.80
CA LYS A 219 -6.93 -17.43 6.33
C LYS A 219 -6.76 -17.59 7.84
N THR A 220 -5.54 -17.37 8.36
CA THR A 220 -5.27 -17.39 9.82
C THR A 220 -6.08 -16.35 10.56
N CYS A 221 -6.35 -15.21 9.94
CA CYS A 221 -7.22 -14.16 10.49
C CYS A 221 -8.72 -14.44 10.28
N GLY A 222 -9.10 -15.62 9.82
CA GLY A 222 -10.51 -15.96 9.50
C GLY A 222 -11.03 -15.23 8.26
N GLY A 223 -10.14 -14.67 7.45
CA GLY A 223 -10.50 -14.03 6.19
C GLY A 223 -10.89 -15.02 5.12
N SER A 224 -11.77 -14.59 4.21
CA SER A 224 -12.11 -15.31 2.99
C SER A 224 -12.05 -14.38 1.79
N LEU A 225 -11.75 -14.96 0.63
CA LEU A 225 -11.66 -14.25 -0.65
C LEU A 225 -12.63 -14.88 -1.64
N LEU A 226 -13.34 -14.03 -2.37
CA LEU A 226 -14.17 -14.41 -3.50
C LEU A 226 -13.74 -13.61 -4.73
N PHE A 227 -13.40 -14.32 -5.79
CA PHE A 227 -13.07 -13.72 -7.08
C PHE A 227 -14.22 -13.93 -8.06
N GLU A 228 -14.59 -12.88 -8.76
CA GLU A 228 -15.63 -12.86 -9.78
C GLU A 228 -15.13 -12.14 -11.02
N GLU A 229 -15.29 -12.76 -12.19
CA GLU A 229 -15.10 -12.09 -13.45
C GLU A 229 -16.36 -11.25 -13.77
N ALA A 230 -16.14 -10.03 -14.24
CA ALA A 230 -17.20 -9.12 -14.67
C ALA A 230 -16.98 -8.73 -16.14
N PRO A 231 -18.02 -8.37 -16.89
CA PRO A 231 -17.90 -7.99 -18.30
C PRO A 231 -16.93 -6.83 -18.56
N SER A 232 -16.70 -5.98 -17.56
CA SER A 232 -15.82 -4.80 -17.61
C SER A 232 -14.56 -4.95 -16.78
N GLY A 233 -14.20 -6.16 -16.38
CA GLY A 233 -13.01 -6.39 -15.54
C GLY A 233 -13.18 -7.52 -14.52
N SER A 234 -12.67 -7.34 -13.32
CA SER A 234 -12.79 -8.34 -12.26
C SER A 234 -13.13 -7.70 -10.92
N ARG A 235 -13.65 -8.52 -10.04
CA ARG A 235 -13.96 -8.15 -8.65
C ARG A 235 -13.41 -9.19 -7.70
N THR A 236 -12.69 -8.74 -6.69
CA THR A 236 -12.24 -9.58 -5.57
C THR A 236 -12.82 -9.03 -4.29
N THR A 237 -13.58 -9.86 -3.57
CA THR A 237 -14.15 -9.50 -2.28
C THR A 237 -13.35 -10.18 -1.17
N LEU A 238 -12.69 -9.40 -0.33
CA LEU A 238 -12.11 -9.86 0.92
C LEU A 238 -13.12 -9.65 2.04
N THR A 239 -13.43 -10.72 2.75
CA THR A 239 -14.28 -10.69 3.94
C THR A 239 -13.43 -10.97 5.17
N LEU A 240 -13.45 -10.08 6.15
CA LEU A 240 -12.76 -10.22 7.43
C LEU A 240 -13.80 -10.27 8.57
N PRO A 241 -13.66 -11.16 9.54
CA PRO A 241 -14.51 -11.13 10.74
C PRO A 241 -14.15 -9.91 11.59
N ILE A 242 -15.12 -9.43 12.37
CA ILE A 242 -14.92 -8.39 13.37
C ILE A 242 -14.92 -9.07 14.73
N VAL A 243 -13.88 -8.78 15.49
CA VAL A 243 -13.76 -9.24 16.87
C VAL A 243 -14.49 -8.21 17.73
N THR A 244 -15.72 -8.55 18.14
CA THR A 244 -16.43 -7.76 19.16
C THR A 244 -15.70 -7.94 20.48
N PRO A 245 -15.37 -6.84 21.21
CA PRO A 245 -14.73 -6.92 22.51
C PRO A 245 -15.56 -7.65 23.55
#